data_ccd517b7e14ef31561a944cb916dd9ed
#
_entry.id   ccd517b7e14ef31561a944cb916dd9ed
#
_cell.length_a   1.000
_cell.length_b   1.000
_cell.length_c   1.000
_cell.angle_alpha   90.00
_cell.angle_beta   90.00
_cell.angle_gamma   90.00
#
_symmetry.space_group_name_H-M   'P 1'
#
loop_
_entity.id
_entity.type
_entity.pdbx_description
1 polymer ?
#
loop_
_entity_poly.entity_id
_entity_poly.type
_entity_poly.pdbx_seq_one_letter_code
_entity_poly.pdbx_strand_id
1 'polypeptide(L)'
;MRKLELLSPAGDMERLKMSVLYGADAVYLAGTSFGMRSFAGNFTPEELPVAVKYAHEHGVKVHVTVNTMPRNDEIKDLPAYLEQLQDVGVDALIVADLGAFSLAGRYAPKCERHISTQQSIANYECAQSWYDLGATRVVLARELSLEEIRTIRQKVSPELQIETFGHGAMCVSYSGRCLLSNYMTGRDSNRGACAQPCRYQYALMEEKRPGEYFPVYEDEKGTYILNSRDMCMIDHLHDLMDAGIDCIKIEGRAKSAYYAAIVTGAYRHCIDDVVAGRPMDPVWRDEVEHVSHRIYSTGFYYGEPGQYTENSRYIRQWQICAKVESCNENGIAICSLNNKFRIGDELEVVGPDLRPFPIVAEEMQDMEGQSLEEPRTPQMKFTMKLPKQVPPHSILRRSVDLSAK
;
A
#
# COMPACT_ATOMS: atom_id res chain seq x y z
N MET A 1 -18.58 -14.43 -11.96
CA MET A 1 -18.29 -13.21 -11.21
C MET A 1 -17.18 -12.43 -11.93
N ARG A 2 -17.22 -11.09 -11.93
CA ARG A 2 -16.06 -10.31 -12.39
C ARG A 2 -14.86 -10.65 -11.49
N LYS A 3 -13.67 -10.80 -12.09
CA LYS A 3 -12.45 -10.97 -11.31
C LYS A 3 -12.16 -9.65 -10.58
N LEU A 4 -12.01 -9.67 -9.26
CA LEU A 4 -11.60 -8.50 -8.47
C LEU A 4 -10.09 -8.30 -8.63
N GLU A 5 -9.67 -7.18 -9.21
CA GLU A 5 -8.25 -6.85 -9.38
C GLU A 5 -7.65 -6.39 -8.06
N LEU A 6 -6.47 -6.89 -7.72
CA LEU A 6 -5.69 -6.48 -6.56
C LEU A 6 -4.56 -5.54 -7.00
N LEU A 7 -4.66 -4.26 -6.66
CA LEU A 7 -3.67 -3.22 -6.95
C LEU A 7 -2.80 -2.94 -5.74
N SER A 8 -1.53 -3.32 -5.82
CA SER A 8 -0.58 -3.27 -4.70
C SER A 8 0.47 -2.15 -4.85
N PRO A 9 1.01 -1.62 -3.72
CA PRO A 9 1.95 -0.53 -3.75
C PRO A 9 3.37 -0.99 -4.12
N ALA A 10 4.09 -0.19 -4.92
CA ALA A 10 5.49 -0.39 -5.24
C ALA A 10 6.26 0.94 -5.08
N GLY A 11 6.92 1.13 -3.93
CA GLY A 11 7.69 2.34 -3.65
C GLY A 11 9.10 2.31 -4.23
N ASP A 12 9.67 1.13 -4.45
CA ASP A 12 10.96 0.86 -5.05
C ASP A 12 10.99 -0.55 -5.66
N MET A 13 12.13 -0.96 -6.22
CA MET A 13 12.27 -2.25 -6.89
C MET A 13 12.09 -3.45 -5.95
N GLU A 14 12.47 -3.35 -4.68
CA GLU A 14 12.25 -4.41 -3.69
C GLU A 14 10.76 -4.58 -3.38
N ARG A 15 10.06 -3.49 -3.10
CA ARG A 15 8.59 -3.49 -2.87
C ARG A 15 7.83 -3.98 -4.09
N LEU A 16 8.27 -3.59 -5.30
CA LEU A 16 7.68 -4.07 -6.55
C LEU A 16 7.77 -5.59 -6.66
N LYS A 17 8.97 -6.15 -6.49
CA LYS A 17 9.18 -7.60 -6.51
C LYS A 17 8.30 -8.32 -5.50
N MET A 18 8.23 -7.81 -4.27
CA MET A 18 7.39 -8.39 -3.22
C MET A 18 5.91 -8.33 -3.59
N SER A 19 5.38 -7.21 -4.05
CA SER A 19 3.98 -7.10 -4.48
C SER A 19 3.65 -8.07 -5.63
N VAL A 20 4.53 -8.14 -6.63
CA VAL A 20 4.37 -9.04 -7.78
C VAL A 20 4.36 -10.50 -7.36
N LEU A 21 5.37 -10.94 -6.61
CA LEU A 21 5.52 -12.34 -6.22
C LEU A 21 4.45 -12.82 -5.23
N TYR A 22 3.92 -11.92 -4.41
CA TYR A 22 2.86 -12.23 -3.46
C TYR A 22 1.43 -12.05 -4.03
N GLY A 23 1.30 -11.89 -5.35
CA GLY A 23 0.05 -12.10 -6.06
C GLY A 23 -0.75 -10.85 -6.42
N ALA A 24 -0.11 -9.69 -6.57
CA ALA A 24 -0.76 -8.53 -7.16
C ALA A 24 -1.16 -8.80 -8.62
N ASP A 25 -2.34 -8.34 -9.04
CA ASP A 25 -2.74 -8.29 -10.46
C ASP A 25 -2.16 -7.05 -11.15
N ALA A 26 -1.98 -5.97 -10.38
CA ALA A 26 -1.35 -4.75 -10.82
C ALA A 26 -0.56 -4.09 -9.68
N VAL A 27 0.47 -3.33 -10.02
CA VAL A 27 1.22 -2.50 -9.06
C VAL A 27 1.11 -1.03 -9.43
N TYR A 28 1.06 -0.15 -8.40
CA TYR A 28 1.15 1.27 -8.65
C TYR A 28 2.43 1.86 -8.06
N LEU A 29 3.08 2.69 -8.84
CA LEU A 29 4.37 3.29 -8.53
C LEU A 29 4.41 4.76 -8.97
N ALA A 30 5.50 5.46 -8.68
CA ALA A 30 5.76 6.79 -9.18
C ALA A 30 7.17 6.89 -9.73
N GLY A 31 7.33 7.69 -10.78
CA GLY A 31 8.63 8.23 -11.15
C GLY A 31 9.06 9.37 -10.21
N THR A 32 10.21 9.95 -10.49
CA THR A 32 10.76 11.08 -9.73
C THR A 32 9.99 12.39 -9.91
N SER A 33 9.09 12.46 -10.92
CA SER A 33 8.31 13.66 -11.27
C SER A 33 6.82 13.37 -11.22
N PHE A 34 6.01 14.40 -10.95
CA PHE A 34 4.54 14.42 -11.00
C PHE A 34 3.80 13.41 -10.13
N GLY A 35 4.51 12.62 -9.30
CA GLY A 35 3.92 11.65 -8.37
C GLY A 35 3.77 12.21 -6.96
N MET A 36 2.66 11.87 -6.29
CA MET A 36 2.50 12.11 -4.85
C MET A 36 3.48 11.24 -4.07
N ARG A 37 3.82 11.66 -2.82
CA ARG A 37 4.77 10.97 -1.95
C ARG A 37 6.23 11.09 -2.41
N SER A 38 6.70 12.30 -2.66
CA SER A 38 8.09 12.59 -3.06
C SER A 38 9.15 12.05 -2.08
N PHE A 39 8.77 11.76 -0.82
CA PHE A 39 9.64 11.16 0.22
C PHE A 39 9.53 9.62 0.33
N ALA A 40 8.62 8.99 -0.39
CA ALA A 40 8.67 7.54 -0.60
C ALA A 40 9.72 7.25 -1.67
N GLY A 41 10.26 6.04 -1.73
CA GLY A 41 11.04 5.63 -2.89
C GLY A 41 10.26 5.91 -4.18
N ASN A 42 10.92 6.39 -5.20
CA ASN A 42 10.37 6.64 -6.53
C ASN A 42 11.37 6.08 -7.55
N PHE A 43 10.86 5.61 -8.68
CA PHE A 43 11.70 5.03 -9.72
C PHE A 43 12.36 6.12 -10.56
N THR A 44 13.67 6.01 -10.74
CA THR A 44 14.39 6.87 -11.68
C THR A 44 14.01 6.53 -13.14
N PRO A 45 14.31 7.42 -14.11
CA PRO A 45 14.09 7.11 -15.53
C PRO A 45 14.77 5.82 -15.99
N GLU A 46 15.90 5.44 -15.38
CA GLU A 46 16.65 4.23 -15.67
C GLU A 46 16.06 2.98 -15.01
N GLU A 47 15.50 3.10 -13.83
CA GLU A 47 14.87 2.00 -13.08
C GLU A 47 13.50 1.64 -13.63
N LEU A 48 12.74 2.63 -14.13
CA LEU A 48 11.37 2.44 -14.56
C LEU A 48 11.20 1.37 -15.68
N PRO A 49 12.02 1.34 -16.74
CA PRO A 49 11.95 0.28 -17.76
C PRO A 49 12.22 -1.10 -17.18
N VAL A 50 13.15 -1.21 -16.22
CA VAL A 50 13.46 -2.47 -15.55
C VAL A 50 12.29 -2.95 -14.70
N ALA A 51 11.63 -2.02 -13.99
CA ALA A 51 10.46 -2.30 -13.15
C ALA A 51 9.26 -2.76 -14.00
N VAL A 52 8.96 -2.06 -15.09
CA VAL A 52 7.86 -2.40 -16.01
C VAL A 52 8.10 -3.77 -16.64
N LYS A 53 9.30 -4.00 -17.17
CA LYS A 53 9.67 -5.28 -17.75
C LYS A 53 9.50 -6.44 -16.77
N TYR A 54 10.02 -6.27 -15.54
CA TYR A 54 9.90 -7.29 -14.48
C TYR A 54 8.43 -7.62 -14.16
N ALA A 55 7.59 -6.61 -13.98
CA ALA A 55 6.17 -6.81 -13.71
C ALA A 55 5.47 -7.55 -14.86
N HIS A 56 5.70 -7.13 -16.10
CA HIS A 56 5.12 -7.74 -17.30
C HIS A 56 5.57 -9.19 -17.52
N GLU A 57 6.85 -9.52 -17.24
CA GLU A 57 7.34 -10.90 -17.28
C GLU A 57 6.61 -11.83 -16.31
N HIS A 58 5.98 -11.26 -15.26
CA HIS A 58 5.14 -11.98 -14.28
C HIS A 58 3.63 -11.81 -14.55
N GLY A 59 3.23 -11.17 -15.65
CA GLY A 59 1.82 -10.94 -16.01
C GLY A 59 1.12 -9.86 -15.16
N VAL A 60 1.88 -9.00 -14.49
CA VAL A 60 1.38 -7.94 -13.60
C VAL A 60 1.43 -6.59 -14.32
N LYS A 61 0.32 -5.83 -14.29
CA LYS A 61 0.22 -4.49 -14.87
C LYS A 61 0.93 -3.44 -14.01
N VAL A 62 1.39 -2.37 -14.66
CA VAL A 62 2.04 -1.23 -13.99
C VAL A 62 1.26 0.05 -14.20
N HIS A 63 0.81 0.65 -13.10
CA HIS A 63 0.11 1.93 -13.08
C HIS A 63 1.03 3.01 -12.49
N VAL A 64 1.28 4.09 -13.24
CA VAL A 64 2.15 5.17 -12.78
C VAL A 64 1.32 6.36 -12.30
N THR A 65 1.63 6.85 -11.10
CA THR A 65 0.98 8.05 -10.57
C THR A 65 1.53 9.32 -11.20
N VAL A 66 0.63 10.09 -11.83
CA VAL A 66 0.83 11.44 -12.35
C VAL A 66 -0.20 12.34 -11.67
N ASN A 67 -0.23 12.30 -10.35
CA ASN A 67 -1.35 12.77 -9.56
C ASN A 67 -1.03 13.94 -8.61
N THR A 68 0.06 14.66 -8.85
CA THR A 68 0.26 15.99 -8.26
C THR A 68 -0.65 17.01 -8.95
N MET A 69 -0.80 18.19 -8.35
CA MET A 69 -1.41 19.37 -8.98
C MET A 69 -0.30 20.24 -9.56
N PRO A 70 0.08 20.10 -10.85
CA PRO A 70 1.19 20.83 -11.44
C PRO A 70 0.84 22.30 -11.61
N ARG A 71 1.83 23.16 -11.39
CA ARG A 71 1.71 24.59 -11.66
C ARG A 71 2.18 24.91 -13.09
N ASN A 72 1.98 26.16 -13.53
CA ASN A 72 2.31 26.57 -14.89
C ASN A 72 3.79 26.41 -15.28
N ASP A 73 4.69 26.49 -14.29
CA ASP A 73 6.13 26.26 -14.47
C ASP A 73 6.51 24.78 -14.59
N GLU A 74 5.66 23.89 -14.07
CA GLU A 74 5.85 22.42 -14.09
C GLU A 74 5.15 21.77 -15.28
N ILE A 75 3.94 22.22 -15.63
CA ILE A 75 3.08 21.57 -16.63
C ILE A 75 3.72 21.50 -18.02
N LYS A 76 4.66 22.38 -18.33
CA LYS A 76 5.39 22.40 -19.61
C LYS A 76 6.28 21.17 -19.83
N ASP A 77 6.73 20.53 -18.74
CA ASP A 77 7.62 19.37 -18.78
C ASP A 77 6.82 18.05 -18.80
N LEU A 78 5.51 18.11 -18.54
CA LEU A 78 4.64 16.93 -18.49
C LEU A 78 4.51 16.19 -19.83
N PRO A 79 4.41 16.84 -21.02
CA PRO A 79 4.32 16.12 -22.30
C PRO A 79 5.45 15.13 -22.51
N ALA A 80 6.71 15.56 -22.36
CA ALA A 80 7.87 14.69 -22.56
C ALA A 80 7.89 13.51 -21.55
N TYR A 81 7.47 13.77 -20.30
CA TYR A 81 7.35 12.72 -19.29
C TYR A 81 6.27 11.69 -19.65
N LEU A 82 5.12 12.12 -20.18
CA LEU A 82 4.04 11.23 -20.62
C LEU A 82 4.46 10.35 -21.80
N GLU A 83 5.15 10.92 -22.78
CA GLU A 83 5.73 10.16 -23.90
C GLU A 83 6.72 9.09 -23.41
N GLN A 84 7.61 9.44 -22.47
CA GLN A 84 8.54 8.51 -21.85
C GLN A 84 7.80 7.36 -21.15
N LEU A 85 6.74 7.63 -20.38
CA LEU A 85 5.95 6.60 -19.70
C LEU A 85 5.31 5.63 -20.71
N GLN A 86 4.76 6.16 -21.78
CA GLN A 86 4.20 5.32 -22.86
C GLN A 86 5.26 4.47 -23.57
N ASP A 87 6.43 5.04 -23.88
CA ASP A 87 7.51 4.34 -24.55
C ASP A 87 8.08 3.19 -23.70
N VAL A 88 8.08 3.35 -22.38
CA VAL A 88 8.46 2.29 -21.43
C VAL A 88 7.41 1.18 -21.36
N GLY A 89 6.18 1.43 -21.83
CA GLY A 89 5.10 0.45 -21.83
C GLY A 89 4.27 0.42 -20.55
N VAL A 90 4.12 1.57 -19.88
CA VAL A 90 3.21 1.71 -18.72
C VAL A 90 1.77 1.43 -19.14
N ASP A 91 1.04 0.62 -18.38
CA ASP A 91 -0.34 0.23 -18.70
C ASP A 91 -1.34 1.35 -18.42
N ALA A 92 -1.20 2.04 -17.29
CA ALA A 92 -2.12 3.10 -16.90
C ALA A 92 -1.45 4.28 -16.19
N LEU A 93 -2.06 5.46 -16.34
CA LEU A 93 -1.67 6.70 -15.68
C LEU A 93 -2.76 7.07 -14.65
N ILE A 94 -2.37 7.22 -13.38
CA ILE A 94 -3.28 7.66 -12.31
C ILE A 94 -3.15 9.19 -12.19
N VAL A 95 -4.16 9.92 -12.66
CA VAL A 95 -4.11 11.37 -12.85
C VAL A 95 -5.11 12.09 -11.92
N ALA A 96 -4.74 13.26 -11.40
CA ALA A 96 -5.60 14.06 -10.52
C ALA A 96 -5.98 15.43 -11.11
N ASP A 97 -5.25 15.94 -12.06
CA ASP A 97 -5.47 17.26 -12.66
C ASP A 97 -6.10 17.13 -14.05
N LEU A 98 -7.11 17.95 -14.37
CA LEU A 98 -7.81 17.91 -15.66
C LEU A 98 -6.89 18.28 -16.83
N GLY A 99 -5.97 19.23 -16.64
CA GLY A 99 -4.98 19.60 -17.64
C GLY A 99 -4.00 18.45 -17.90
N ALA A 100 -3.50 17.80 -16.84
CA ALA A 100 -2.66 16.63 -16.95
C ALA A 100 -3.40 15.45 -17.61
N PHE A 101 -4.69 15.26 -17.32
CA PHE A 101 -5.54 14.26 -17.95
C PHE A 101 -5.69 14.51 -19.47
N SER A 102 -5.90 15.76 -19.87
CA SER A 102 -5.98 16.14 -21.29
C SER A 102 -4.66 15.93 -22.01
N LEU A 103 -3.53 16.28 -21.37
CA LEU A 103 -2.19 16.04 -21.88
C LEU A 103 -1.91 14.54 -22.03
N ALA A 104 -2.28 13.72 -21.04
CA ALA A 104 -2.13 12.27 -21.10
C ALA A 104 -2.84 11.66 -22.33
N GLY A 105 -4.05 12.12 -22.65
CA GLY A 105 -4.77 11.67 -23.85
C GLY A 105 -4.09 12.04 -25.17
N ARG A 106 -3.26 13.10 -25.17
CA ARG A 106 -2.54 13.57 -26.38
C ARG A 106 -1.15 12.94 -26.52
N TYR A 107 -0.43 12.80 -25.42
CA TYR A 107 1.00 12.42 -25.42
C TYR A 107 1.25 10.97 -24.97
N ALA A 108 0.26 10.34 -24.33
CA ALA A 108 0.31 8.92 -23.97
C ALA A 108 -1.02 8.20 -24.26
N PRO A 109 -1.51 8.25 -25.52
CA PRO A 109 -2.83 7.72 -25.89
C PRO A 109 -2.97 6.20 -25.75
N LYS A 110 -1.86 5.46 -25.63
CA LYS A 110 -1.87 4.00 -25.44
C LYS A 110 -2.02 3.61 -23.97
N CYS A 111 -1.74 4.53 -23.04
CA CYS A 111 -1.91 4.27 -21.61
C CYS A 111 -3.37 4.51 -21.20
N GLU A 112 -3.94 3.61 -20.39
CA GLU A 112 -5.23 3.84 -19.74
C GLU A 112 -5.15 5.07 -18.83
N ARG A 113 -6.25 5.82 -18.70
CA ARG A 113 -6.32 7.00 -17.82
C ARG A 113 -7.24 6.72 -16.65
N HIS A 114 -6.65 6.59 -15.46
CA HIS A 114 -7.34 6.35 -14.21
C HIS A 114 -7.44 7.65 -13.40
N ILE A 115 -8.61 7.99 -12.90
CA ILE A 115 -8.80 9.20 -12.10
C ILE A 115 -8.45 8.92 -10.65
N SER A 116 -7.49 9.68 -10.13
CA SER A 116 -7.03 9.55 -8.74
C SER A 116 -8.13 9.88 -7.73
N THR A 117 -8.10 9.21 -6.57
CA THR A 117 -8.95 9.55 -5.41
C THR A 117 -8.82 11.01 -4.96
N GLN A 118 -7.76 11.71 -5.36
CA GLN A 118 -7.58 13.15 -5.08
C GLN A 118 -8.60 14.04 -5.78
N GLN A 119 -9.32 13.53 -6.80
CA GLN A 119 -10.47 14.20 -7.39
C GLN A 119 -11.73 14.10 -6.51
N SER A 120 -11.67 13.33 -5.42
CA SER A 120 -12.77 13.20 -4.45
C SER A 120 -14.10 12.85 -5.12
N ILE A 121 -14.08 11.84 -6.01
CA ILE A 121 -15.27 11.39 -6.75
C ILE A 121 -16.23 10.73 -5.76
N ALA A 122 -17.35 11.39 -5.48
CA ALA A 122 -18.31 10.98 -4.47
C ALA A 122 -19.75 10.81 -5.02
N ASN A 123 -19.95 10.90 -6.32
CA ASN A 123 -21.26 10.71 -6.94
C ASN A 123 -21.14 10.20 -8.38
N TYR A 124 -22.24 9.62 -8.88
CA TYR A 124 -22.29 9.00 -10.21
C TYR A 124 -22.17 10.00 -11.37
N GLU A 125 -22.64 11.23 -11.23
CA GLU A 125 -22.52 12.24 -12.28
C GLU A 125 -21.05 12.63 -12.51
N CYS A 126 -20.29 12.80 -11.42
CA CYS A 126 -18.85 13.08 -11.51
C CYS A 126 -18.09 11.88 -12.12
N ALA A 127 -18.43 10.65 -11.71
CA ALA A 127 -17.80 9.44 -12.24
C ALA A 127 -18.09 9.26 -13.74
N GLN A 128 -19.37 9.45 -14.16
CA GLN A 128 -19.76 9.37 -15.57
C GLN A 128 -19.11 10.47 -16.40
N SER A 129 -19.05 11.70 -15.91
CA SER A 129 -18.40 12.81 -16.62
C SER A 129 -16.94 12.52 -16.93
N TRP A 130 -16.19 11.89 -15.99
CA TRP A 130 -14.84 11.47 -16.24
C TRP A 130 -14.75 10.37 -17.31
N TYR A 131 -15.69 9.41 -17.30
CA TYR A 131 -15.79 8.38 -18.34
C TYR A 131 -16.02 9.01 -19.72
N ASP A 132 -16.96 9.94 -19.82
CA ASP A 132 -17.30 10.64 -21.07
C ASP A 132 -16.11 11.45 -21.62
N LEU A 133 -15.22 11.94 -20.73
CA LEU A 133 -13.95 12.55 -21.12
C LEU A 133 -12.88 11.51 -21.51
N GLY A 134 -13.15 10.21 -21.36
CA GLY A 134 -12.27 9.11 -21.78
C GLY A 134 -11.43 8.51 -20.66
N ALA A 135 -11.82 8.66 -19.39
CA ALA A 135 -11.25 7.85 -18.31
C ALA A 135 -11.76 6.41 -18.40
N THR A 136 -10.88 5.44 -18.16
CA THR A 136 -11.24 4.01 -18.15
C THR A 136 -11.55 3.52 -16.74
N ARG A 137 -11.03 4.21 -15.71
CA ARG A 137 -11.21 3.87 -14.30
C ARG A 137 -11.31 5.12 -13.43
N VAL A 138 -12.13 5.05 -12.39
CA VAL A 138 -12.20 6.06 -11.33
C VAL A 138 -11.87 5.45 -9.98
N VAL A 139 -10.99 6.12 -9.21
CA VAL A 139 -10.74 5.79 -7.81
C VAL A 139 -11.67 6.64 -6.96
N LEU A 140 -12.65 6.01 -6.35
CA LEU A 140 -13.66 6.72 -5.56
C LEU A 140 -13.05 7.37 -4.30
N ALA A 141 -13.76 8.36 -3.77
CA ALA A 141 -13.48 8.93 -2.46
C ALA A 141 -13.62 7.85 -1.38
N ARG A 142 -12.77 7.90 -0.35
CA ARG A 142 -12.73 6.92 0.75
C ARG A 142 -13.83 7.14 1.78
N GLU A 143 -14.54 8.24 1.67
CA GLU A 143 -15.59 8.70 2.55
C GLU A 143 -16.99 8.16 2.15
N LEU A 144 -17.04 7.30 1.11
CA LEU A 144 -18.30 6.71 0.63
C LEU A 144 -18.65 5.42 1.38
N SER A 145 -19.94 5.26 1.64
CA SER A 145 -20.53 4.00 2.10
C SER A 145 -20.68 3.00 0.94
N LEU A 146 -20.83 1.72 1.27
CA LEU A 146 -21.11 0.66 0.27
C LEU A 146 -22.40 0.93 -0.52
N GLU A 147 -23.42 1.51 0.11
CA GLU A 147 -24.67 1.84 -0.54
C GLU A 147 -24.50 2.94 -1.61
N GLU A 148 -23.72 3.98 -1.29
CA GLU A 148 -23.38 5.03 -2.25
C GLU A 148 -22.56 4.46 -3.42
N ILE A 149 -21.62 3.55 -3.16
CA ILE A 149 -20.82 2.89 -4.21
C ILE A 149 -21.72 2.03 -5.11
N ARG A 150 -22.66 1.25 -4.54
CA ARG A 150 -23.67 0.50 -5.33
C ARG A 150 -24.49 1.44 -6.21
N THR A 151 -24.90 2.57 -5.67
CA THR A 151 -25.66 3.59 -6.43
C THR A 151 -24.83 4.15 -7.58
N ILE A 152 -23.54 4.46 -7.36
CA ILE A 152 -22.63 4.89 -8.42
C ILE A 152 -22.54 3.79 -9.49
N ARG A 153 -22.27 2.53 -9.11
CA ARG A 153 -22.15 1.41 -10.05
C ARG A 153 -23.38 1.22 -10.93
N GLN A 154 -24.57 1.38 -10.36
CA GLN A 154 -25.83 1.22 -11.09
C GLN A 154 -26.11 2.34 -12.09
N LYS A 155 -25.54 3.53 -11.89
CA LYS A 155 -25.83 4.74 -12.66
C LYS A 155 -24.80 5.10 -13.71
N VAL A 156 -23.56 4.54 -13.60
CA VAL A 156 -22.50 4.83 -14.57
C VAL A 156 -22.40 3.72 -15.62
N SER A 157 -21.67 4.01 -16.72
CA SER A 157 -21.39 3.01 -17.76
C SER A 157 -20.84 1.70 -17.14
N PRO A 158 -21.32 0.53 -17.59
CA PRO A 158 -20.78 -0.76 -17.15
C PRO A 158 -19.32 -0.97 -17.55
N GLU A 159 -18.82 -0.22 -18.52
CA GLU A 159 -17.42 -0.27 -18.98
C GLU A 159 -16.49 0.55 -18.09
N LEU A 160 -17.00 1.55 -17.36
CA LEU A 160 -16.22 2.30 -16.40
C LEU A 160 -15.82 1.40 -15.24
N GLN A 161 -14.53 1.24 -15.00
CA GLN A 161 -14.01 0.50 -13.85
C GLN A 161 -14.07 1.36 -12.59
N ILE A 162 -14.51 0.75 -11.49
CA ILE A 162 -14.55 1.35 -10.16
C ILE A 162 -13.44 0.75 -9.30
N GLU A 163 -12.53 1.60 -8.84
CA GLU A 163 -11.46 1.25 -7.89
C GLU A 163 -11.76 1.89 -6.54
N THR A 164 -11.52 1.14 -5.46
CA THR A 164 -11.63 1.64 -4.08
C THR A 164 -10.44 1.18 -3.25
N PHE A 165 -10.18 1.89 -2.15
CA PHE A 165 -9.20 1.41 -1.18
C PHE A 165 -9.81 0.31 -0.32
N GLY A 166 -9.06 -0.78 -0.11
CA GLY A 166 -9.44 -1.88 0.77
C GLY A 166 -8.56 -2.00 2.00
N HIS A 167 -7.35 -1.38 1.99
CA HIS A 167 -6.41 -1.52 3.10
C HIS A 167 -5.47 -0.33 3.21
N GLY A 168 -5.06 -0.03 4.45
CA GLY A 168 -3.97 0.89 4.77
C GLY A 168 -4.40 2.21 5.39
N ALA A 169 -3.50 3.16 5.41
CA ALA A 169 -3.67 4.41 6.14
C ALA A 169 -4.77 5.30 5.57
N MET A 170 -5.66 5.77 6.45
CA MET A 170 -6.66 6.78 6.13
C MET A 170 -6.11 8.21 6.28
N CYS A 171 -6.69 9.15 5.56
CA CYS A 171 -6.44 10.57 5.71
C CYS A 171 -7.52 11.22 6.58
N VAL A 172 -7.17 12.26 7.34
CA VAL A 172 -8.12 13.04 8.16
C VAL A 172 -9.03 13.92 7.30
N SER A 173 -8.64 14.21 6.09
CA SER A 173 -9.40 15.05 5.13
C SER A 173 -9.62 14.29 3.83
N TYR A 174 -10.59 14.73 3.04
CA TYR A 174 -10.69 14.30 1.65
C TYR A 174 -9.35 14.40 0.94
N SER A 175 -8.99 13.37 0.18
CA SER A 175 -7.72 13.32 -0.56
C SER A 175 -7.60 14.51 -1.51
N GLY A 176 -6.46 15.19 -1.51
CA GLY A 176 -6.23 16.38 -2.34
C GLY A 176 -6.88 17.67 -1.83
N ARG A 177 -7.47 17.70 -0.62
CA ARG A 177 -8.16 18.87 -0.06
C ARG A 177 -7.55 19.37 1.26
N CYS A 178 -6.46 18.77 1.74
CA CYS A 178 -5.86 19.10 3.03
C CYS A 178 -4.79 20.19 2.90
N LEU A 179 -4.89 21.23 3.70
CA LEU A 179 -3.88 22.29 3.84
C LEU A 179 -3.11 22.22 5.17
N LEU A 180 -3.43 21.29 6.06
CA LEU A 180 -2.85 21.24 7.41
C LEU A 180 -1.33 21.13 7.39
N SER A 181 -0.76 20.29 6.51
CA SER A 181 0.68 20.14 6.38
C SER A 181 1.34 21.43 5.91
N ASN A 182 0.73 22.15 4.97
CA ASN A 182 1.25 23.41 4.48
C ASN A 182 1.28 24.46 5.59
N TYR A 183 0.16 24.65 6.31
CA TYR A 183 0.08 25.62 7.40
C TYR A 183 1.03 25.33 8.55
N MET A 184 1.17 24.07 8.94
CA MET A 184 1.95 23.71 10.13
C MET A 184 3.45 23.51 9.85
N THR A 185 3.85 23.20 8.63
CA THR A 185 5.23 22.79 8.33
C THR A 185 5.80 23.41 7.05
N GLY A 186 5.03 24.21 6.33
CA GLY A 186 5.40 24.76 5.02
C GLY A 186 5.45 23.71 3.90
N ARG A 187 5.10 22.42 4.18
CA ARG A 187 5.17 21.33 3.22
C ARG A 187 3.81 21.06 2.61
N ASP A 188 3.71 21.21 1.29
CA ASP A 188 2.44 21.08 0.57
C ASP A 188 2.03 19.61 0.39
N SER A 189 0.96 19.22 1.10
CA SER A 189 0.42 17.87 1.06
C SER A 189 -0.18 17.51 -0.30
N ASN A 190 -0.72 18.47 -1.04
CA ASN A 190 -1.37 18.28 -2.33
C ASN A 190 -0.36 18.19 -3.49
N ARG A 191 0.93 18.42 -3.18
CA ARG A 191 2.06 18.31 -4.10
C ARG A 191 3.06 17.22 -3.68
N GLY A 192 2.65 16.28 -2.86
CA GLY A 192 3.44 15.11 -2.47
C GLY A 192 4.29 15.28 -1.22
N ALA A 193 4.34 16.45 -0.61
CA ALA A 193 5.25 16.77 0.50
C ALA A 193 4.59 16.68 1.90
N CYS A 194 3.51 15.92 2.06
CA CYS A 194 2.77 15.80 3.32
C CYS A 194 3.67 15.35 4.49
N ALA A 195 3.76 16.20 5.53
CA ALA A 195 4.47 15.88 6.78
C ALA A 195 3.65 15.02 7.75
N GLN A 196 2.38 14.77 7.44
CA GLN A 196 1.42 14.04 8.28
C GLN A 196 1.18 14.69 9.67
N PRO A 197 1.03 16.01 9.79
CA PRO A 197 0.88 16.66 11.10
C PRO A 197 -0.38 16.22 11.85
N CYS A 198 -1.44 15.80 11.14
CA CYS A 198 -2.63 15.21 11.75
C CYS A 198 -2.37 13.96 12.61
N ARG A 199 -1.13 13.42 12.58
CA ARG A 199 -0.71 12.24 13.33
C ARG A 199 0.22 12.56 14.49
N TYR A 200 0.54 13.83 14.72
CA TYR A 200 1.33 14.28 15.84
C TYR A 200 0.45 14.42 17.08
N GLN A 201 1.04 14.28 18.25
CA GLN A 201 0.38 14.65 19.50
C GLN A 201 0.43 16.17 19.69
N TYR A 202 -0.70 16.75 20.02
CA TYR A 202 -0.82 18.17 20.27
C TYR A 202 -1.46 18.42 21.65
N ALA A 203 -1.11 19.58 22.20
CA ALA A 203 -1.85 20.19 23.30
C ALA A 203 -2.12 21.65 22.95
N LEU A 204 -3.28 22.16 23.30
CA LEU A 204 -3.58 23.58 23.21
C LEU A 204 -2.99 24.29 24.41
N MET A 205 -2.36 25.44 24.17
CA MET A 205 -1.92 26.34 25.22
C MET A 205 -2.63 27.67 25.01
N GLU A 206 -3.23 28.20 26.05
CA GLU A 206 -3.82 29.53 26.01
C GLU A 206 -2.72 30.57 26.29
N GLU A 207 -2.59 31.59 25.44
CA GLU A 207 -1.58 32.63 25.57
C GLU A 207 -1.59 33.33 26.96
N LYS A 208 -2.79 33.48 27.55
CA LYS A 208 -2.97 34.10 28.87
C LYS A 208 -2.66 33.19 30.05
N ARG A 209 -2.44 31.88 29.80
CA ARG A 209 -2.08 30.85 30.78
C ARG A 209 -0.86 30.05 30.34
N PRO A 210 0.31 30.69 30.23
CA PRO A 210 1.52 30.04 29.76
C PRO A 210 1.94 28.90 30.71
N GLY A 211 2.24 27.72 30.13
CA GLY A 211 2.64 26.52 30.89
C GLY A 211 1.50 25.57 31.25
N GLU A 212 0.25 25.93 31.01
CA GLU A 212 -0.89 25.01 31.08
C GLU A 212 -1.16 24.42 29.70
N TYR A 213 -1.12 23.09 29.59
CA TYR A 213 -1.34 22.36 28.36
C TYR A 213 -2.66 21.61 28.42
N PHE A 214 -3.55 21.92 27.52
CA PHE A 214 -4.85 21.25 27.39
C PHE A 214 -4.72 20.18 26.30
N PRO A 215 -4.74 18.89 26.65
CA PRO A 215 -4.69 17.83 25.65
C PRO A 215 -5.89 17.94 24.71
N VAL A 216 -5.67 17.62 23.44
CA VAL A 216 -6.68 17.71 22.39
C VAL A 216 -7.29 16.34 22.18
N TYR A 217 -8.61 16.20 22.38
CA TYR A 217 -9.39 14.97 22.24
C TYR A 217 -10.59 15.20 21.32
N GLU A 218 -11.21 14.15 20.83
CA GLU A 218 -12.53 14.22 20.20
C GLU A 218 -13.60 13.66 21.13
N ASP A 219 -14.70 14.38 21.22
CA ASP A 219 -15.94 13.92 21.82
C ASP A 219 -17.13 14.28 20.92
N GLU A 220 -18.33 13.95 21.34
CA GLU A 220 -19.58 14.22 20.60
C GLU A 220 -19.82 15.72 20.27
N LYS A 221 -18.97 16.63 20.73
CA LYS A 221 -19.15 18.09 20.66
C LYS A 221 -18.09 18.85 19.87
N GLY A 222 -16.98 18.21 19.43
CA GLY A 222 -15.94 18.94 18.71
C GLY A 222 -14.83 18.10 18.10
N THR A 223 -14.23 18.62 17.01
CA THR A 223 -13.15 17.98 16.26
C THR A 223 -11.80 18.40 16.82
N TYR A 224 -11.01 17.45 17.14
CA TYR A 224 -9.64 17.58 17.59
C TYR A 224 -8.70 17.05 16.49
N ILE A 225 -7.43 17.51 16.41
CA ILE A 225 -6.47 17.04 15.41
C ILE A 225 -6.07 15.61 15.76
N LEU A 226 -6.54 14.61 14.99
CA LEU A 226 -6.60 13.25 15.46
C LEU A 226 -6.09 12.21 14.48
N ASN A 227 -5.79 11.08 15.06
CA ASN A 227 -5.18 9.92 14.48
C ASN A 227 -6.24 9.03 13.82
N SER A 228 -6.38 9.10 12.51
CA SER A 228 -7.26 8.21 11.77
C SER A 228 -6.83 6.75 11.97
N ARG A 229 -7.78 5.85 12.16
CA ARG A 229 -7.56 4.41 12.14
C ARG A 229 -7.08 3.97 10.75
N ASP A 230 -6.36 2.86 10.68
CA ASP A 230 -6.04 2.27 9.38
C ASP A 230 -7.27 1.48 8.87
N MET A 231 -7.46 1.44 7.55
CA MET A 231 -8.54 0.70 6.92
C MET A 231 -8.13 -0.77 6.74
N CYS A 232 -9.06 -1.70 6.98
CA CYS A 232 -8.92 -3.11 6.62
C CYS A 232 -10.29 -3.67 6.24
N MET A 233 -10.43 -4.09 4.97
CA MET A 233 -11.65 -4.64 4.40
C MET A 233 -11.54 -6.13 4.07
N ILE A 234 -10.52 -6.82 4.61
CA ILE A 234 -10.25 -8.22 4.25
C ILE A 234 -11.42 -9.15 4.60
N ASP A 235 -12.11 -8.89 5.70
CA ASP A 235 -13.29 -9.66 6.13
C ASP A 235 -14.56 -9.36 5.29
N HIS A 236 -14.51 -8.32 4.44
CA HIS A 236 -15.66 -7.76 3.74
C HIS A 236 -15.51 -7.81 2.20
N LEU A 237 -14.69 -8.71 1.69
CA LEU A 237 -14.43 -8.83 0.24
C LEU A 237 -15.69 -9.14 -0.57
N HIS A 238 -16.60 -9.96 -0.02
CA HIS A 238 -17.91 -10.22 -0.64
C HIS A 238 -18.70 -8.93 -0.84
N ASP A 239 -18.78 -8.08 0.18
CA ASP A 239 -19.56 -6.84 0.13
C ASP A 239 -18.99 -5.86 -0.89
N LEU A 240 -17.66 -5.81 -1.02
CA LEU A 240 -16.98 -5.00 -2.04
C LEU A 240 -17.29 -5.50 -3.46
N MET A 241 -17.25 -6.82 -3.66
CA MET A 241 -17.60 -7.44 -4.96
C MET A 241 -19.07 -7.23 -5.29
N ASP A 242 -19.98 -7.39 -4.33
CA ASP A 242 -21.42 -7.18 -4.49
C ASP A 242 -21.77 -5.70 -4.73
N ALA A 243 -20.96 -4.78 -4.25
CA ALA A 243 -21.06 -3.37 -4.56
C ALA A 243 -20.64 -3.04 -6.00
N GLY A 244 -20.10 -4.01 -6.75
CA GLY A 244 -19.67 -3.85 -8.14
C GLY A 244 -18.34 -3.13 -8.31
N ILE A 245 -17.44 -3.28 -7.32
CA ILE A 245 -16.07 -2.79 -7.36
C ILE A 245 -15.26 -3.71 -8.27
N ASP A 246 -14.47 -3.15 -9.17
CA ASP A 246 -13.63 -3.87 -10.13
C ASP A 246 -12.19 -4.05 -9.60
N CYS A 247 -11.70 -3.14 -8.76
CA CYS A 247 -10.35 -3.14 -8.25
C CYS A 247 -10.27 -2.70 -6.79
N ILE A 248 -9.54 -3.47 -5.98
CA ILE A 248 -9.17 -3.10 -4.60
C ILE A 248 -7.73 -2.61 -4.59
N LYS A 249 -7.52 -1.43 -4.00
CA LYS A 249 -6.22 -0.81 -3.82
C LYS A 249 -5.72 -0.91 -2.39
N ILE A 250 -4.48 -1.37 -2.22
CA ILE A 250 -3.76 -1.34 -0.96
C ILE A 250 -2.97 -0.03 -0.87
N GLU A 251 -3.21 0.81 0.15
CA GLU A 251 -2.34 1.96 0.46
C GLU A 251 -1.11 1.50 1.23
N GLY A 252 0.07 1.86 0.76
CA GLY A 252 1.28 1.43 1.44
C GLY A 252 2.59 1.74 0.72
N ARG A 253 2.61 2.64 -0.28
CA ARG A 253 3.82 2.94 -1.06
C ARG A 253 5.02 3.37 -0.21
N ALA A 254 4.78 4.03 0.93
CA ALA A 254 5.81 4.42 1.90
C ALA A 254 6.05 3.37 3.01
N LYS A 255 5.34 2.26 2.99
CA LYS A 255 5.52 1.15 3.94
C LYS A 255 6.69 0.27 3.53
N SER A 256 7.10 -0.70 4.38
CA SER A 256 8.20 -1.63 4.09
C SER A 256 7.85 -2.65 2.99
N ALA A 257 8.87 -3.31 2.43
CA ALA A 257 8.70 -4.43 1.52
C ALA A 257 7.99 -5.62 2.19
N TYR A 258 8.22 -5.83 3.49
CA TYR A 258 7.49 -6.79 4.31
C TYR A 258 5.98 -6.51 4.33
N TYR A 259 5.59 -5.25 4.58
CA TYR A 259 4.19 -4.86 4.53
C TYR A 259 3.56 -5.11 3.15
N ALA A 260 4.25 -4.72 2.08
CA ALA A 260 3.77 -4.93 0.72
C ALA A 260 3.55 -6.42 0.42
N ALA A 261 4.50 -7.27 0.80
CA ALA A 261 4.41 -8.72 0.63
C ALA A 261 3.22 -9.32 1.40
N ILE A 262 3.19 -9.10 2.71
CA ILE A 262 2.23 -9.79 3.59
C ILE A 262 0.80 -9.34 3.32
N VAL A 263 0.55 -8.03 3.18
CA VAL A 263 -0.80 -7.54 2.90
C VAL A 263 -1.27 -7.97 1.50
N THR A 264 -0.39 -7.91 0.49
CA THR A 264 -0.74 -8.39 -0.85
C THR A 264 -1.08 -9.89 -0.85
N GLY A 265 -0.24 -10.71 -0.21
CA GLY A 265 -0.47 -12.17 -0.11
C GLY A 265 -1.78 -12.50 0.61
N ALA A 266 -2.03 -11.84 1.75
CA ALA A 266 -3.26 -12.03 2.50
C ALA A 266 -4.50 -11.72 1.66
N TYR A 267 -4.53 -10.54 1.02
CA TYR A 267 -5.65 -10.17 0.15
C TYR A 267 -5.78 -11.09 -1.06
N ARG A 268 -4.68 -11.50 -1.70
CA ARG A 268 -4.71 -12.43 -2.84
C ARG A 268 -5.40 -13.73 -2.49
N HIS A 269 -4.95 -14.39 -1.43
CA HIS A 269 -5.53 -15.66 -0.99
C HIS A 269 -7.00 -15.53 -0.58
N CYS A 270 -7.35 -14.49 0.18
CA CYS A 270 -8.74 -14.24 0.57
C CYS A 270 -9.65 -13.92 -0.64
N ILE A 271 -9.17 -13.14 -1.62
CA ILE A 271 -9.91 -12.87 -2.87
C ILE A 271 -10.12 -14.19 -3.64
N ASP A 272 -9.10 -15.03 -3.75
CA ASP A 272 -9.20 -16.30 -4.46
C ASP A 272 -10.18 -17.27 -3.80
N ASP A 273 -10.22 -17.30 -2.46
CA ASP A 273 -11.22 -18.09 -1.73
C ASP A 273 -12.63 -17.59 -1.99
N VAL A 274 -12.84 -16.28 -1.90
CA VAL A 274 -14.16 -15.65 -2.16
C VAL A 274 -14.62 -15.91 -3.60
N VAL A 275 -13.75 -15.71 -4.59
CA VAL A 275 -14.06 -15.94 -6.01
C VAL A 275 -14.39 -17.41 -6.27
N ALA A 276 -13.71 -18.32 -5.58
CA ALA A 276 -13.95 -19.77 -5.67
C ALA A 276 -15.17 -20.23 -4.85
N GLY A 277 -15.84 -19.33 -4.13
CA GLY A 277 -16.98 -19.68 -3.26
C GLY A 277 -16.58 -20.50 -2.03
N ARG A 278 -15.31 -20.41 -1.61
CA ARG A 278 -14.80 -21.06 -0.41
C ARG A 278 -14.81 -20.10 0.78
N PRO A 279 -14.93 -20.59 2.02
CA PRO A 279 -14.63 -19.79 3.20
C PRO A 279 -13.18 -19.28 3.14
N MET A 280 -12.96 -18.03 3.52
CA MET A 280 -11.60 -17.48 3.67
C MET A 280 -10.84 -18.26 4.74
N ASP A 281 -9.60 -18.67 4.42
CA ASP A 281 -8.73 -19.33 5.40
C ASP A 281 -8.29 -18.31 6.47
N PRO A 282 -8.60 -18.55 7.77
CA PRO A 282 -8.23 -17.63 8.85
C PRO A 282 -6.75 -17.29 8.90
N VAL A 283 -5.87 -18.19 8.48
CA VAL A 283 -4.42 -17.96 8.46
C VAL A 283 -4.07 -16.74 7.60
N TRP A 284 -4.67 -16.64 6.41
CA TRP A 284 -4.42 -15.50 5.51
C TRP A 284 -5.09 -14.23 6.00
N ARG A 285 -6.29 -14.35 6.56
CA ARG A 285 -6.99 -13.23 7.19
C ARG A 285 -6.16 -12.62 8.31
N ASP A 286 -5.53 -13.42 9.14
CA ASP A 286 -4.77 -12.97 10.31
C ASP A 286 -3.40 -12.36 9.92
N GLU A 287 -2.89 -12.63 8.72
CA GLU A 287 -1.63 -12.08 8.23
C GLU A 287 -1.58 -10.53 8.23
N VAL A 288 -2.72 -9.86 8.06
CA VAL A 288 -2.76 -8.39 8.10
C VAL A 288 -2.46 -7.80 9.48
N GLU A 289 -2.60 -8.60 10.56
CA GLU A 289 -2.22 -8.20 11.92
C GLU A 289 -0.71 -8.34 12.17
N HIS A 290 0.01 -9.07 11.30
CA HIS A 290 1.45 -9.33 11.45
C HIS A 290 2.33 -8.23 10.87
N VAL A 291 1.74 -7.19 10.27
CA VAL A 291 2.46 -6.01 9.78
C VAL A 291 2.33 -4.82 10.73
N SER A 292 3.11 -3.76 10.48
CA SER A 292 2.97 -2.53 11.26
C SER A 292 1.73 -1.73 10.84
N HIS A 293 0.74 -1.66 11.70
CA HIS A 293 -0.53 -1.00 11.47
C HIS A 293 -1.02 -0.22 12.71
N ARG A 294 -2.04 0.60 12.55
CA ARG A 294 -2.84 1.14 13.63
C ARG A 294 -4.08 0.26 13.82
N ILE A 295 -4.85 0.53 14.86
CA ILE A 295 -6.15 -0.13 15.04
C ILE A 295 -6.94 -0.01 13.74
N TYR A 296 -7.43 -1.13 13.26
CA TYR A 296 -8.20 -1.21 12.04
C TYR A 296 -9.65 -0.73 12.20
N SER A 297 -10.19 -0.26 11.10
CA SER A 297 -11.61 0.05 10.90
C SER A 297 -12.00 -0.31 9.48
N THR A 298 -13.28 -0.33 9.20
CA THR A 298 -13.81 -0.50 7.84
C THR A 298 -13.87 0.81 7.05
N GLY A 299 -13.20 1.88 7.52
CA GLY A 299 -13.38 3.20 6.92
C GLY A 299 -14.86 3.64 7.00
N PHE A 300 -15.33 4.33 5.97
CA PHE A 300 -16.72 4.79 5.89
C PHE A 300 -17.69 3.77 5.27
N TYR A 301 -17.23 2.60 4.86
CA TYR A 301 -18.06 1.62 4.15
C TYR A 301 -19.34 1.22 4.91
N TYR A 302 -19.30 1.17 6.24
CA TYR A 302 -20.44 0.84 7.12
C TYR A 302 -20.85 1.99 8.06
N GLY A 303 -20.32 3.18 7.86
CA GLY A 303 -20.55 4.36 8.68
C GLY A 303 -19.27 5.06 9.08
N GLU A 304 -19.34 5.99 10.02
CA GLU A 304 -18.18 6.76 10.44
C GLU A 304 -17.13 5.88 11.15
N PRO A 305 -15.86 5.90 10.73
CA PRO A 305 -14.81 5.01 11.26
C PRO A 305 -14.38 5.36 12.70
N GLY A 306 -14.79 6.51 13.22
CA GLY A 306 -14.26 7.07 14.46
C GLY A 306 -12.77 7.40 14.38
N GLN A 307 -12.24 7.93 15.48
CA GLN A 307 -10.83 8.25 15.64
C GLN A 307 -10.22 7.38 16.74
N TYR A 308 -8.90 7.19 16.70
CA TYR A 308 -8.18 6.51 17.77
C TYR A 308 -7.49 7.55 18.67
N THR A 309 -8.03 7.75 19.86
CA THR A 309 -7.64 8.85 20.75
C THR A 309 -6.58 8.50 21.79
N GLU A 310 -6.33 7.20 22.04
CA GLU A 310 -5.42 6.78 23.12
C GLU A 310 -3.95 7.09 22.82
N ASN A 311 -3.48 6.84 21.60
CA ASN A 311 -2.11 7.15 21.20
C ASN A 311 -1.94 7.14 19.66
N SER A 312 -0.81 7.66 19.17
CA SER A 312 -0.45 7.64 17.73
C SER A 312 0.46 6.47 17.35
N ARG A 313 0.66 5.50 18.25
CA ARG A 313 1.62 4.43 18.05
C ARG A 313 1.09 3.39 17.06
N TYR A 314 2.02 2.80 16.32
CA TYR A 314 1.76 1.62 15.50
C TYR A 314 1.86 0.36 16.34
N ILE A 315 0.94 -0.56 16.12
CA ILE A 315 1.03 -1.95 16.60
C ILE A 315 2.13 -2.62 15.78
N ARG A 316 3.10 -3.24 16.44
CA ARG A 316 4.25 -3.90 15.83
C ARG A 316 4.58 -5.14 16.63
N GLN A 317 3.80 -6.19 16.42
CA GLN A 317 3.96 -7.45 17.16
C GLN A 317 4.84 -8.46 16.44
N TRP A 318 5.27 -8.17 15.21
CA TRP A 318 6.11 -9.04 14.42
C TRP A 318 7.33 -8.31 13.86
N GLN A 319 8.42 -9.05 13.75
CA GLN A 319 9.69 -8.56 13.25
C GLN A 319 10.23 -9.51 12.18
N ILE A 320 10.60 -8.94 11.03
CA ILE A 320 11.37 -9.68 10.03
C ILE A 320 12.77 -9.98 10.56
N CYS A 321 13.20 -11.22 10.50
CA CYS A 321 14.53 -11.67 10.90
C CYS A 321 15.45 -11.79 9.70
N ALA A 322 15.02 -12.46 8.64
CA ALA A 322 15.80 -12.61 7.42
C ALA A 322 14.89 -12.78 6.19
N LYS A 323 15.46 -12.60 5.02
CA LYS A 323 14.86 -12.87 3.73
C LYS A 323 15.62 -14.02 3.05
N VAL A 324 14.91 -14.98 2.50
CA VAL A 324 15.48 -16.09 1.73
C VAL A 324 15.79 -15.59 0.31
N GLU A 325 17.04 -15.70 -0.11
CA GLU A 325 17.49 -15.40 -1.47
C GLU A 325 17.32 -16.62 -2.39
N SER A 326 17.65 -17.79 -1.87
CA SER A 326 17.46 -19.07 -2.55
C SER A 326 17.36 -20.21 -1.54
N CYS A 327 16.73 -21.33 -1.94
CA CYS A 327 16.67 -22.53 -1.13
C CYS A 327 16.75 -23.74 -2.06
N ASN A 328 17.62 -24.70 -1.76
CA ASN A 328 17.76 -25.92 -2.54
C ASN A 328 16.75 -26.99 -2.10
N GLU A 329 16.69 -28.08 -2.86
CA GLU A 329 15.79 -29.22 -2.60
C GLU A 329 16.00 -29.89 -1.22
N ASN A 330 17.21 -29.79 -0.69
CA ASN A 330 17.54 -30.29 0.64
C ASN A 330 17.16 -29.31 1.77
N GLY A 331 16.52 -28.16 1.47
CA GLY A 331 16.14 -27.18 2.46
C GLY A 331 17.29 -26.28 2.96
N ILE A 332 18.46 -26.28 2.31
CA ILE A 332 19.53 -25.33 2.63
C ILE A 332 19.19 -24.00 1.97
N ALA A 333 18.85 -23.01 2.78
CA ALA A 333 18.50 -21.67 2.35
C ALA A 333 19.68 -20.70 2.48
N ILE A 334 19.92 -19.88 1.46
CA ILE A 334 20.78 -18.69 1.57
C ILE A 334 19.87 -17.54 1.98
N CYS A 335 20.19 -16.93 3.12
CA CYS A 335 19.42 -15.89 3.73
C CYS A 335 20.21 -14.57 3.82
N SER A 336 19.50 -13.44 3.78
CA SER A 336 20.02 -12.11 4.05
C SER A 336 19.42 -11.59 5.35
N LEU A 337 20.24 -11.20 6.31
CA LEU A 337 19.83 -10.76 7.66
C LEU A 337 19.14 -9.39 7.62
N ASN A 338 17.97 -9.30 8.26
CA ASN A 338 17.30 -8.04 8.56
C ASN A 338 17.43 -7.64 10.04
N ASN A 339 17.11 -8.55 10.95
CA ASN A 339 17.22 -8.35 12.39
C ASN A 339 17.84 -9.58 13.05
N LYS A 340 18.61 -9.37 14.11
CA LYS A 340 19.34 -10.42 14.82
C LYS A 340 18.40 -11.48 15.39
N PHE A 341 18.84 -12.72 15.27
CA PHE A 341 18.27 -13.90 15.93
C PHE A 341 19.40 -14.93 16.13
N ARG A 342 19.16 -15.95 16.93
CA ARG A 342 20.16 -16.98 17.27
C ARG A 342 19.63 -18.38 17.08
N ILE A 343 20.51 -19.35 17.08
CA ILE A 343 20.15 -20.77 17.14
C ILE A 343 19.23 -21.00 18.36
N GLY A 344 18.14 -21.76 18.16
CA GLY A 344 17.12 -22.03 19.15
C GLY A 344 15.96 -21.05 19.18
N ASP A 345 16.06 -19.90 18.48
CA ASP A 345 14.92 -18.99 18.39
C ASP A 345 13.78 -19.61 17.56
N GLU A 346 12.55 -19.44 18.05
CA GLU A 346 11.34 -19.78 17.31
C GLU A 346 11.06 -18.71 16.24
N LEU A 347 10.94 -19.15 15.00
CA LEU A 347 10.67 -18.32 13.85
C LEU A 347 9.46 -18.87 13.10
N GLU A 348 8.95 -18.08 12.18
CA GLU A 348 7.95 -18.47 11.22
C GLU A 348 8.43 -18.14 9.80
N VAL A 349 8.18 -19.04 8.87
CA VAL A 349 8.46 -18.85 7.44
C VAL A 349 7.16 -18.50 6.73
N VAL A 350 7.15 -17.41 5.98
CA VAL A 350 6.06 -17.01 5.07
C VAL A 350 6.64 -16.67 3.71
N GLY A 351 5.99 -17.06 2.64
CA GLY A 351 6.53 -16.84 1.28
C GLY A 351 5.44 -16.73 0.22
N PRO A 352 5.83 -16.44 -1.04
CA PRO A 352 4.92 -16.47 -2.16
C PRO A 352 4.20 -17.83 -2.26
N ASP A 353 2.87 -17.81 -2.26
CA ASP A 353 2.02 -19.03 -2.29
C ASP A 353 2.36 -20.08 -1.23
N LEU A 354 3.03 -19.68 -0.15
CA LEU A 354 3.46 -20.57 0.91
C LEU A 354 2.74 -20.24 2.21
N ARG A 355 1.85 -21.15 2.63
CA ARG A 355 1.20 -21.07 3.94
C ARG A 355 2.24 -20.92 5.05
N PRO A 356 2.10 -19.93 5.95
CA PRO A 356 3.02 -19.74 7.08
C PRO A 356 3.19 -21.01 7.92
N PHE A 357 4.42 -21.31 8.33
CA PHE A 357 4.71 -22.45 9.19
C PHE A 357 5.85 -22.14 10.17
N PRO A 358 5.77 -22.67 11.40
CA PRO A 358 6.80 -22.45 12.41
C PRO A 358 8.06 -23.26 12.13
N ILE A 359 9.19 -22.73 12.56
CA ILE A 359 10.51 -23.39 12.58
C ILE A 359 11.26 -23.00 13.85
N VAL A 360 12.28 -23.77 14.19
CA VAL A 360 13.35 -23.39 15.13
C VAL A 360 14.59 -23.09 14.31
N ALA A 361 15.30 -22.02 14.64
CA ALA A 361 16.55 -21.68 13.95
C ALA A 361 17.63 -22.71 14.30
N GLU A 362 18.11 -23.43 13.31
CA GLU A 362 19.11 -24.50 13.47
C GLU A 362 20.14 -24.45 12.32
N GLU A 363 21.32 -25.02 12.53
CA GLU A 363 22.33 -25.24 11.49
C GLU A 363 22.64 -24.00 10.64
N MET A 364 23.00 -22.89 11.30
CA MET A 364 23.41 -21.68 10.57
C MET A 364 24.92 -21.70 10.30
N GLN A 365 25.32 -21.27 9.11
CA GLN A 365 26.73 -21.10 8.71
C GLN A 365 26.91 -19.80 7.93
N ASP A 366 28.09 -19.20 8.04
CA ASP A 366 28.48 -18.12 7.14
C ASP A 366 28.75 -18.63 5.71
N MET A 367 29.04 -17.73 4.79
CA MET A 367 29.30 -18.09 3.39
C MET A 367 30.63 -18.83 3.17
N GLU A 368 31.47 -18.95 4.23
CA GLU A 368 32.71 -19.71 4.24
C GLU A 368 32.52 -21.11 4.86
N GLY A 369 31.30 -21.43 5.33
CA GLY A 369 30.93 -22.73 5.91
C GLY A 369 31.27 -22.84 7.42
N GLN A 370 31.62 -21.73 8.08
CA GLN A 370 31.83 -21.72 9.52
C GLN A 370 30.50 -21.62 10.26
N SER A 371 30.36 -22.40 11.33
CA SER A 371 29.15 -22.40 12.15
C SER A 371 28.89 -21.03 12.76
N LEU A 372 27.63 -20.55 12.66
CA LEU A 372 27.16 -19.30 13.25
C LEU A 372 26.13 -19.59 14.34
N GLU A 373 26.39 -19.06 15.53
CA GLU A 373 25.39 -19.05 16.61
C GLU A 373 24.35 -17.92 16.38
N GLU A 374 24.81 -16.76 15.88
CA GLU A 374 24.02 -15.55 15.67
C GLU A 374 24.59 -14.74 14.49
N PRO A 375 23.86 -14.52 13.40
CA PRO A 375 24.25 -13.57 12.37
C PRO A 375 24.09 -12.14 12.91
N ARG A 376 25.10 -11.28 12.76
CA ARG A 376 25.21 -10.02 13.52
C ARG A 376 25.11 -8.74 12.69
N THR A 377 25.56 -8.78 11.44
CA THR A 377 25.66 -7.59 10.59
C THR A 377 24.43 -7.48 9.69
N PRO A 378 23.73 -6.32 9.63
CA PRO A 378 22.62 -6.12 8.70
C PRO A 378 23.03 -6.49 7.27
N GLN A 379 22.13 -7.18 6.56
CA GLN A 379 22.34 -7.72 5.22
C GLN A 379 23.44 -8.78 5.09
N MET A 380 23.99 -9.27 6.21
CA MET A 380 24.89 -10.41 6.21
C MET A 380 24.21 -11.60 5.52
N LYS A 381 24.91 -12.23 4.59
CA LYS A 381 24.49 -13.49 3.98
C LYS A 381 24.96 -14.66 4.83
N PHE A 382 24.08 -15.63 4.99
CA PHE A 382 24.36 -16.86 5.72
C PHE A 382 23.49 -17.98 5.17
N THR A 383 23.88 -19.22 5.44
CA THR A 383 23.06 -20.38 5.14
C THR A 383 22.34 -20.87 6.40
N MET A 384 21.15 -21.42 6.22
CA MET A 384 20.35 -21.98 7.29
C MET A 384 19.59 -23.20 6.77
N LYS A 385 19.45 -24.23 7.61
CA LYS A 385 18.63 -25.41 7.31
C LYS A 385 17.16 -25.10 7.59
N LEU A 386 16.32 -25.30 6.58
CA LEU A 386 14.86 -25.30 6.68
C LEU A 386 14.31 -26.71 6.55
N PRO A 387 13.13 -27.01 7.13
CA PRO A 387 12.55 -28.36 7.08
C PRO A 387 12.12 -28.77 5.67
N LYS A 388 11.94 -27.83 4.76
CA LYS A 388 11.58 -28.04 3.35
C LYS A 388 12.11 -26.92 2.48
N GLN A 389 12.17 -27.16 1.18
CA GLN A 389 12.43 -26.09 0.21
C GLN A 389 11.36 -25.02 0.27
N VAL A 390 11.78 -23.74 0.20
CA VAL A 390 10.90 -22.57 0.14
C VAL A 390 11.25 -21.71 -1.06
N PRO A 391 10.30 -20.97 -1.64
CA PRO A 391 10.58 -20.10 -2.77
C PRO A 391 11.51 -18.94 -2.38
N PRO A 392 12.29 -18.39 -3.32
CA PRO A 392 13.00 -17.13 -3.12
C PRO A 392 12.03 -16.03 -2.67
N HIS A 393 12.55 -15.05 -1.93
CA HIS A 393 11.77 -13.97 -1.31
C HIS A 393 10.81 -14.42 -0.19
N SER A 394 10.89 -15.67 0.28
CA SER A 394 10.30 -16.06 1.56
C SER A 394 10.95 -15.27 2.70
N ILE A 395 10.19 -15.05 3.76
CA ILE A 395 10.55 -14.22 4.90
C ILE A 395 10.60 -15.10 6.15
N LEU A 396 11.68 -14.99 6.91
CA LEU A 396 11.79 -15.50 8.27
C LEU A 396 11.42 -14.37 9.22
N ARG A 397 10.43 -14.60 10.09
CA ARG A 397 9.94 -13.61 11.04
C ARG A 397 9.69 -14.21 12.41
N ARG A 398 9.55 -13.37 13.41
CA ARG A 398 9.13 -13.79 14.76
C ARG A 398 8.18 -12.80 15.38
N SER A 399 7.36 -13.27 16.33
CA SER A 399 6.62 -12.37 17.21
C SER A 399 7.57 -11.65 18.17
N VAL A 400 7.22 -10.42 18.52
CA VAL A 400 7.99 -9.57 19.44
C VAL A 400 7.06 -9.18 20.59
N ASP A 401 7.44 -9.55 21.79
CA ASP A 401 6.76 -9.04 22.98
C ASP A 401 7.17 -7.57 23.20
N LEU A 402 6.23 -6.66 22.93
CA LEU A 402 6.45 -5.22 23.11
C LEU A 402 6.09 -4.75 24.54
N SER A 403 5.63 -5.65 25.41
CA SER A 403 5.35 -5.32 26.82
C SER A 403 6.61 -5.11 27.65
N ALA A 404 7.77 -5.45 27.09
CA ALA A 404 9.08 -5.40 27.78
C ALA A 404 9.91 -4.12 27.47
N LYS A 405 9.29 -3.05 26.90
CA LYS A 405 9.97 -1.76 26.66
C LYS A 405 9.25 -0.59 27.27
#